data_297eca28d00db6b526b0969d1f3fb24a
#
_entry.id   297eca28d00db6b526b0969d1f3fb24a
#
_cell.length_a   1.000
_cell.length_b   1.000
_cell.length_c   1.000
_cell.angle_alpha   90.00
_cell.angle_beta   90.00
_cell.angle_gamma   90.00
#
_symmetry.space_group_name_H-M   'P 1'
#
loop_
_entity.id
_entity.type
_entity.pdbx_description
1 polymer ?
#
loop_
_entity_poly.entity_id
_entity_poly.type
_entity_poly.pdbx_seq_one_letter_code
_entity_poly.pdbx_strand_id
1 'polypeptide(L)'
;MTRVAADHGTMGGETRMARFLRVFVPFADVATADLPLGRLIRLSLFQLSVGITLVLLGGTLNRVMAVELGIPVTLIASAMALPLLLAPARMLIGFKSDHRRSYLGWRRTPYVWLGAMAQFGGLAIMPFSLLLVSEGVPSTVLAGKAGLLLAFFMVGCGVHTVQTAGLALASDLAQPDKRPRVVAMLYTMLLVGMFAGAIVIGRLLNDFSPMKLIQLLQGSAVVTILLTLIAIWQQEPRRRDIAPEAETGPKRRFIEDLRDLFASQPDLKRLFAALAVGTAAFSMQDVLLEPYGAEVFKMSVGATTLLTALFASGSLLGFFGAARLLGGARNGNPHVVAALGLFLGLPGFSAVVMAGPLLSVATFSAGTFLIGLGSGFFSVSILLAVMERIGRADLGSGLVLGAWGAVQAIATGLAVVSGGVLRDQVARLADVGVFGPAFQNVAAGYGVVYHFEIGLLFAALLVLGPLVRPQSIEPRQPSGQGFGLPDLPN
;
A
#
# COMPACT_ATOMS: atom_id res chain seq x y z
N MET A 1 -36.17 -39.41 -44.36
CA MET A 1 -36.18 -37.97 -44.67
C MET A 1 -36.55 -37.20 -43.39
N THR A 2 -35.60 -36.72 -42.64
CA THR A 2 -35.83 -35.70 -41.58
C THR A 2 -34.53 -34.92 -41.43
N ARG A 3 -34.60 -33.63 -41.77
CA ARG A 3 -33.49 -32.69 -41.81
C ARG A 3 -33.04 -32.36 -40.37
N VAL A 4 -31.75 -32.54 -40.10
CA VAL A 4 -31.05 -31.97 -38.94
C VAL A 4 -30.75 -30.50 -39.29
N ALA A 5 -31.39 -29.58 -38.60
CA ALA A 5 -31.09 -28.17 -38.67
C ALA A 5 -29.80 -27.90 -37.86
N ALA A 6 -28.78 -27.41 -38.55
CA ALA A 6 -27.57 -26.89 -37.93
C ALA A 6 -27.88 -25.58 -37.21
N ASP A 7 -27.74 -25.58 -35.91
CA ASP A 7 -27.84 -24.42 -35.09
C ASP A 7 -26.49 -23.62 -35.19
N HIS A 8 -26.48 -22.63 -36.08
CA HIS A 8 -25.41 -21.62 -36.13
C HIS A 8 -25.58 -20.69 -34.93
N GLY A 9 -24.97 -21.05 -33.79
CA GLY A 9 -24.82 -20.17 -32.64
C GLY A 9 -24.19 -18.84 -33.04
N THR A 10 -25.00 -17.82 -32.95
CA THR A 10 -24.69 -16.42 -33.15
C THR A 10 -23.45 -16.03 -32.34
N MET A 11 -22.33 -15.79 -32.98
CA MET A 11 -21.24 -14.96 -32.41
C MET A 11 -21.81 -13.56 -32.21
N GLY A 12 -22.34 -13.33 -31.01
CA GLY A 12 -22.84 -12.03 -30.59
C GLY A 12 -21.73 -11.00 -30.72
N GLY A 13 -21.88 -10.11 -31.70
CA GLY A 13 -20.97 -8.96 -31.88
C GLY A 13 -20.92 -8.14 -30.61
N GLU A 14 -19.75 -8.13 -29.97
CA GLU A 14 -19.51 -7.22 -28.86
C GLU A 14 -19.88 -5.80 -29.32
N THR A 15 -20.84 -5.17 -28.63
CA THR A 15 -21.23 -3.81 -28.93
C THR A 15 -20.00 -2.89 -28.79
N ARG A 16 -19.88 -1.87 -29.68
CA ARG A 16 -18.81 -0.85 -29.59
C ARG A 16 -18.69 -0.28 -28.17
N MET A 17 -19.80 -0.17 -27.45
CA MET A 17 -19.88 0.26 -26.06
C MET A 17 -19.19 -0.71 -25.09
N ALA A 18 -19.36 -2.04 -25.27
CA ALA A 18 -18.69 -3.04 -24.45
C ALA A 18 -17.16 -3.02 -24.66
N ARG A 19 -16.71 -2.80 -25.91
CA ARG A 19 -15.30 -2.65 -26.23
C ARG A 19 -14.73 -1.34 -25.67
N PHE A 20 -15.48 -0.25 -25.74
CA PHE A 20 -15.12 1.04 -25.15
C PHE A 20 -15.01 0.92 -23.61
N LEU A 21 -15.99 0.29 -22.95
CA LEU A 21 -15.97 0.06 -21.50
C LEU A 21 -14.78 -0.83 -21.08
N ARG A 22 -14.39 -1.84 -21.86
CA ARG A 22 -13.20 -2.66 -21.55
C ARG A 22 -11.88 -1.88 -21.64
N VAL A 23 -11.81 -0.86 -22.50
CA VAL A 23 -10.61 -0.02 -22.65
C VAL A 23 -10.55 1.05 -21.55
N PHE A 24 -11.70 1.64 -21.19
CA PHE A 24 -11.78 2.77 -20.27
C PHE A 24 -12.14 2.38 -18.83
N VAL A 25 -12.72 1.19 -18.59
CA VAL A 25 -12.96 0.66 -17.25
C VAL A 25 -11.98 -0.50 -17.01
N PRO A 26 -10.78 -0.20 -16.52
CA PRO A 26 -9.85 -1.25 -16.12
C PRO A 26 -10.56 -2.17 -15.12
N PHE A 27 -10.41 -3.49 -15.29
CA PHE A 27 -11.05 -4.52 -14.46
C PHE A 27 -12.52 -4.85 -14.78
N ALA A 28 -13.13 -4.37 -15.87
CA ALA A 28 -14.49 -4.80 -16.25
C ALA A 28 -14.58 -6.33 -16.50
N ASP A 29 -13.47 -6.98 -16.85
CA ASP A 29 -13.33 -8.42 -17.06
C ASP A 29 -13.23 -9.25 -15.75
N VAL A 30 -13.11 -8.58 -14.62
CA VAL A 30 -13.05 -9.21 -13.27
C VAL A 30 -14.43 -9.61 -12.79
N ALA A 31 -15.49 -8.96 -13.30
CA ALA A 31 -16.87 -9.25 -12.94
C ALA A 31 -17.28 -10.66 -13.33
N THR A 32 -18.07 -11.32 -12.48
CA THR A 32 -18.70 -12.62 -12.70
C THR A 32 -20.18 -12.53 -12.41
N ALA A 33 -20.97 -13.56 -12.80
CA ALA A 33 -22.39 -13.61 -12.46
C ALA A 33 -22.62 -13.56 -10.93
N ASP A 34 -21.74 -14.22 -10.16
CA ASP A 34 -21.82 -14.27 -8.69
C ASP A 34 -21.27 -13.01 -8.03
N LEU A 35 -20.33 -12.32 -8.68
CA LEU A 35 -19.71 -11.07 -8.20
C LEU A 35 -19.76 -10.00 -9.30
N PRO A 36 -20.92 -9.36 -9.53
CA PRO A 36 -21.08 -8.33 -10.54
C PRO A 36 -20.24 -7.08 -10.21
N LEU A 37 -19.85 -6.33 -11.24
CA LEU A 37 -18.95 -5.18 -11.12
C LEU A 37 -19.42 -4.17 -10.05
N GLY A 38 -20.73 -3.86 -9.99
CA GLY A 38 -21.29 -2.95 -9.00
C GLY A 38 -21.09 -3.43 -7.55
N ARG A 39 -21.20 -4.76 -7.32
CA ARG A 39 -20.94 -5.35 -6.01
C ARG A 39 -19.46 -5.27 -5.65
N LEU A 40 -18.58 -5.48 -6.63
CA LEU A 40 -17.13 -5.39 -6.46
C LEU A 40 -16.67 -3.94 -6.21
N ILE A 41 -17.21 -2.96 -6.96
CA ILE A 41 -16.96 -1.53 -6.73
C ILE A 41 -17.43 -1.13 -5.32
N ARG A 42 -18.63 -1.56 -4.91
CA ARG A 42 -19.13 -1.29 -3.55
C ARG A 42 -18.20 -1.89 -2.50
N LEU A 43 -17.76 -3.15 -2.68
CA LEU A 43 -16.81 -3.76 -1.77
C LEU A 43 -15.50 -2.98 -1.69
N SER A 44 -15.01 -2.46 -2.82
CA SER A 44 -13.74 -1.72 -2.87
C SER A 44 -13.75 -0.37 -2.13
N LEU A 45 -14.92 0.14 -1.69
CA LEU A 45 -15.02 1.38 -0.93
C LEU A 45 -14.27 1.36 0.40
N PHE A 46 -14.02 0.16 1.00
CA PHE A 46 -13.17 0.10 2.18
C PHE A 46 -11.72 0.51 1.89
N GLN A 47 -11.22 0.23 0.69
CA GLN A 47 -9.89 0.67 0.27
C GLN A 47 -9.85 2.18 0.00
N LEU A 48 -10.93 2.74 -0.54
CA LEU A 48 -11.08 4.20 -0.66
C LEU A 48 -10.98 4.88 0.72
N SER A 49 -11.69 4.34 1.72
CA SER A 49 -11.62 4.78 3.13
C SER A 49 -10.19 4.72 3.67
N VAL A 50 -9.50 3.63 3.43
CA VAL A 50 -8.09 3.46 3.82
C VAL A 50 -7.20 4.51 3.15
N GLY A 51 -7.36 4.72 1.84
CA GLY A 51 -6.57 5.71 1.09
C GLY A 51 -6.74 7.14 1.63
N ILE A 52 -7.97 7.56 1.92
CA ILE A 52 -8.25 8.86 2.56
C ILE A 52 -7.53 8.97 3.90
N THR A 53 -7.57 7.92 4.72
CA THR A 53 -6.92 7.90 6.04
C THR A 53 -5.41 7.98 5.94
N LEU A 54 -4.79 7.29 4.99
CA LEU A 54 -3.35 7.34 4.78
C LEU A 54 -2.86 8.74 4.40
N VAL A 55 -3.60 9.45 3.54
CA VAL A 55 -3.29 10.86 3.22
C VAL A 55 -3.40 11.75 4.44
N LEU A 56 -4.45 11.56 5.22
CA LEU A 56 -4.70 12.38 6.40
C LEU A 56 -3.58 12.21 7.44
N LEU A 57 -3.17 10.98 7.72
CA LEU A 57 -2.14 10.68 8.72
C LEU A 57 -0.72 10.94 8.19
N GLY A 58 -0.40 10.39 7.03
CA GLY A 58 0.96 10.44 6.47
C GLY A 58 1.34 11.79 5.90
N GLY A 59 0.36 12.52 5.35
CA GLY A 59 0.56 13.84 4.78
C GLY A 59 0.16 14.96 5.75
N THR A 60 -1.11 15.32 5.72
CA THR A 60 -1.63 16.54 6.36
C THR A 60 -1.30 16.64 7.86
N LEU A 61 -1.59 15.59 8.64
CA LEU A 61 -1.33 15.61 10.09
C LEU A 61 0.16 15.61 10.41
N ASN A 62 0.94 14.82 9.68
CA ASN A 62 2.38 14.81 9.80
C ASN A 62 2.97 16.22 9.65
N ARG A 63 2.58 16.91 8.59
CA ARG A 63 3.02 18.30 8.35
C ARG A 63 2.57 19.26 9.44
N VAL A 64 1.30 19.21 9.84
CA VAL A 64 0.78 20.10 10.89
C VAL A 64 1.49 19.85 12.22
N MET A 65 1.72 18.59 12.59
CA MET A 65 2.45 18.26 13.81
C MET A 65 3.89 18.72 13.78
N ALA A 66 4.60 18.54 12.66
CA ALA A 66 5.99 18.92 12.53
C ALA A 66 6.18 20.44 12.47
N VAL A 67 5.37 21.13 11.68
CA VAL A 67 5.59 22.55 11.33
C VAL A 67 4.79 23.49 12.23
N GLU A 68 3.48 23.24 12.43
CA GLU A 68 2.62 24.14 13.21
C GLU A 68 2.75 23.90 14.73
N LEU A 69 2.94 22.64 15.15
CA LEU A 69 3.05 22.27 16.57
C LEU A 69 4.49 22.04 17.03
N GLY A 70 5.48 22.11 16.13
CA GLY A 70 6.89 21.90 16.47
C GLY A 70 7.22 20.55 17.09
N ILE A 71 6.43 19.52 16.80
CA ILE A 71 6.65 18.16 17.31
C ILE A 71 7.84 17.54 16.55
N PRO A 72 8.83 16.96 17.25
CA PRO A 72 9.95 16.30 16.58
C PRO A 72 9.50 15.25 15.59
N VAL A 73 10.09 15.25 14.39
CA VAL A 73 9.73 14.30 13.31
C VAL A 73 9.97 12.85 13.75
N THR A 74 10.97 12.61 14.61
CA THR A 74 11.20 11.31 15.26
C THR A 74 9.96 10.79 16.00
N LEU A 75 9.27 11.65 16.75
CA LEU A 75 8.07 11.23 17.49
C LEU A 75 6.90 10.94 16.55
N ILE A 76 6.72 11.77 15.53
CA ILE A 76 5.70 11.58 14.49
C ILE A 76 5.95 10.26 13.74
N ALA A 77 7.18 10.06 13.28
CA ALA A 77 7.62 8.85 12.61
C ALA A 77 7.39 7.59 13.47
N SER A 78 7.70 7.69 14.77
CA SER A 78 7.45 6.59 15.72
C SER A 78 5.96 6.28 15.88
N ALA A 79 5.11 7.32 15.94
CA ALA A 79 3.66 7.15 16.00
C ALA A 79 3.10 6.48 14.73
N MET A 80 3.58 6.88 13.56
CA MET A 80 3.18 6.29 12.27
C MET A 80 3.68 4.85 12.11
N ALA A 81 4.89 4.56 12.57
CA ALA A 81 5.52 3.25 12.41
C ALA A 81 5.00 2.20 13.40
N LEU A 82 4.52 2.60 14.58
CA LEU A 82 4.09 1.67 15.62
C LEU A 82 3.08 0.62 15.14
N PRO A 83 1.99 0.96 14.42
CA PRO A 83 1.07 -0.02 13.85
C PRO A 83 1.72 -0.92 12.79
N LEU A 84 2.70 -0.40 12.04
CA LEU A 84 3.42 -1.13 10.98
C LEU A 84 4.37 -2.17 11.59
N LEU A 85 5.08 -1.81 12.66
CA LEU A 85 5.98 -2.73 13.36
C LEU A 85 5.23 -3.87 14.06
N LEU A 86 3.95 -3.66 14.36
CA LEU A 86 3.06 -4.71 14.87
C LEU A 86 2.41 -5.55 13.74
N ALA A 87 2.84 -5.37 12.50
CA ALA A 87 2.32 -6.11 11.35
C ALA A 87 2.34 -7.64 11.51
N PRO A 88 3.29 -8.30 12.21
CA PRO A 88 3.18 -9.73 12.52
C PRO A 88 1.89 -10.10 13.24
N ALA A 89 1.32 -9.20 14.06
CA ALA A 89 0.02 -9.41 14.69
C ALA A 89 -1.14 -9.43 13.66
N ARG A 90 -0.99 -8.84 12.47
CA ARG A 90 -1.97 -8.92 11.36
C ARG A 90 -2.19 -10.35 10.90
N MET A 91 -1.15 -11.19 10.96
CA MET A 91 -1.26 -12.62 10.63
C MET A 91 -2.16 -13.34 11.64
N LEU A 92 -2.12 -12.94 12.93
CA LEU A 92 -3.05 -13.46 13.94
C LEU A 92 -4.50 -13.04 13.65
N ILE A 93 -4.72 -11.84 13.11
CA ILE A 93 -6.05 -11.37 12.68
C ILE A 93 -6.51 -12.19 11.48
N GLY A 94 -5.67 -12.39 10.49
CA GLY A 94 -5.93 -13.26 9.35
C GLY A 94 -6.29 -14.67 9.79
N PHE A 95 -5.43 -15.31 10.56
CA PHE A 95 -5.63 -16.65 11.11
C PHE A 95 -6.91 -16.75 11.95
N LYS A 96 -7.13 -15.83 12.91
CA LYS A 96 -8.36 -15.82 13.70
C LYS A 96 -9.61 -15.61 12.85
N SER A 97 -9.54 -14.78 11.82
CA SER A 97 -10.66 -14.54 10.92
C SER A 97 -10.94 -15.74 10.00
N ASP A 98 -9.94 -16.61 9.79
CA ASP A 98 -10.11 -17.87 9.06
C ASP A 98 -10.85 -18.94 9.87
N HIS A 99 -10.57 -19.03 11.18
CA HIS A 99 -11.01 -20.13 12.04
C HIS A 99 -12.19 -19.79 12.95
N ARG A 100 -12.45 -18.48 13.22
CA ARG A 100 -13.55 -18.06 14.08
C ARG A 100 -14.70 -17.47 13.29
N ARG A 101 -15.93 -17.94 13.58
CA ARG A 101 -17.18 -17.35 13.12
C ARG A 101 -17.83 -16.56 14.26
N SER A 102 -18.46 -15.45 13.92
CA SER A 102 -19.32 -14.73 14.85
C SER A 102 -20.61 -15.52 15.07
N TYR A 103 -21.29 -15.24 16.18
CA TYR A 103 -22.63 -15.75 16.47
C TYR A 103 -23.64 -15.47 15.34
N LEU A 104 -23.36 -14.46 14.48
CA LEU A 104 -24.18 -14.08 13.33
C LEU A 104 -23.88 -14.90 12.07
N GLY A 105 -22.93 -15.83 12.12
CA GLY A 105 -22.53 -16.67 10.99
C GLY A 105 -21.60 -15.99 9.96
N TRP A 106 -21.04 -14.81 10.30
CA TRP A 106 -20.03 -14.11 9.49
C TRP A 106 -18.62 -14.42 9.97
N ARG A 107 -17.69 -14.49 9.03
CA ARG A 107 -16.27 -14.80 9.28
C ARG A 107 -15.38 -13.56 9.21
N ARG A 108 -15.48 -12.78 8.13
CA ARG A 108 -14.63 -11.63 7.83
C ARG A 108 -15.24 -10.29 8.26
N THR A 109 -16.53 -10.11 8.01
CA THR A 109 -17.27 -8.87 8.27
C THR A 109 -17.08 -8.32 9.69
N PRO A 110 -17.09 -9.12 10.77
CA PRO A 110 -16.89 -8.59 12.12
C PRO A 110 -15.51 -7.95 12.34
N TYR A 111 -14.47 -8.48 11.69
CA TYR A 111 -13.12 -7.91 11.78
C TYR A 111 -13.01 -6.60 11.00
N VAL A 112 -13.63 -6.51 9.81
CA VAL A 112 -13.68 -5.25 9.04
C VAL A 112 -14.42 -4.18 9.86
N TRP A 113 -15.55 -4.55 10.48
CA TRP A 113 -16.33 -3.65 11.34
C TRP A 113 -15.52 -3.17 12.55
N LEU A 114 -14.85 -4.09 13.28
CA LEU A 114 -14.01 -3.75 14.42
C LEU A 114 -12.85 -2.84 14.02
N GLY A 115 -12.21 -3.11 12.88
CA GLY A 115 -11.17 -2.27 12.34
C GLY A 115 -11.67 -0.86 11.97
N ALA A 116 -12.87 -0.75 11.36
CA ALA A 116 -13.50 0.52 11.07
C ALA A 116 -13.84 1.32 12.34
N MET A 117 -14.30 0.63 13.41
CA MET A 117 -14.55 1.27 14.71
C MET A 117 -13.27 1.79 15.36
N ALA A 118 -12.17 1.02 15.30
CA ALA A 118 -10.87 1.46 15.80
C ALA A 118 -10.33 2.67 15.03
N GLN A 119 -10.45 2.67 13.69
CA GLN A 119 -10.09 3.78 12.83
C GLN A 119 -10.91 5.03 13.15
N PHE A 120 -12.23 4.89 13.26
CA PHE A 120 -13.15 5.97 13.66
C PHE A 120 -12.80 6.54 15.03
N GLY A 121 -12.63 5.68 16.04
CA GLY A 121 -12.31 6.09 17.41
C GLY A 121 -10.98 6.85 17.49
N GLY A 122 -9.95 6.38 16.80
CA GLY A 122 -8.66 7.06 16.75
C GLY A 122 -8.76 8.43 16.07
N LEU A 123 -9.45 8.55 14.93
CA LEU A 123 -9.69 9.84 14.27
C LEU A 123 -10.54 10.79 15.13
N ALA A 124 -11.50 10.27 15.90
CA ALA A 124 -12.32 11.08 16.78
C ALA A 124 -11.55 11.64 18.00
N ILE A 125 -10.59 10.88 18.55
CA ILE A 125 -9.75 11.32 19.68
C ILE A 125 -8.68 12.33 19.23
N MET A 126 -8.21 12.24 18.00
CA MET A 126 -7.06 12.97 17.49
C MET A 126 -7.15 14.50 17.64
N PRO A 127 -8.28 15.19 17.34
CA PRO A 127 -8.40 16.63 17.53
C PRO A 127 -8.17 17.07 18.98
N PHE A 128 -8.70 16.32 19.94
CA PHE A 128 -8.51 16.64 21.36
C PHE A 128 -7.06 16.48 21.79
N SER A 129 -6.37 15.47 21.29
CA SER A 129 -4.96 15.26 21.55
C SER A 129 -4.09 16.40 20.98
N LEU A 130 -4.41 16.88 19.77
CA LEU A 130 -3.75 18.00 19.14
C LEU A 130 -3.96 19.31 19.93
N LEU A 131 -5.17 19.57 20.41
CA LEU A 131 -5.48 20.72 21.26
C LEU A 131 -4.65 20.71 22.54
N LEU A 132 -4.58 19.57 23.26
CA LEU A 132 -3.79 19.43 24.47
C LEU A 132 -2.28 19.68 24.24
N VAL A 133 -1.77 19.30 23.06
CA VAL A 133 -0.39 19.59 22.70
C VAL A 133 -0.19 21.10 22.42
N SER A 134 -1.17 21.75 21.78
CA SER A 134 -1.09 23.17 21.41
C SER A 134 -1.21 24.14 22.58
N GLU A 135 -1.84 23.73 23.71
CA GLU A 135 -1.97 24.56 24.91
C GLU A 135 -0.63 24.89 25.58
N GLY A 136 0.43 24.11 25.36
CA GLY A 136 1.78 24.37 25.85
C GLY A 136 2.01 24.16 27.36
N VAL A 137 0.97 23.78 28.12
CA VAL A 137 1.12 23.48 29.57
C VAL A 137 1.76 22.10 29.73
N PRO A 138 2.86 21.93 30.50
CA PRO A 138 3.61 20.67 30.57
C PRO A 138 2.77 19.42 30.87
N SER A 139 1.78 19.52 31.74
CA SER A 139 0.89 18.38 32.08
C SER A 139 -0.06 18.01 30.94
N THR A 140 -0.64 19.00 30.27
CA THR A 140 -1.55 18.78 29.11
C THR A 140 -0.79 18.33 27.88
N VAL A 141 0.40 18.85 27.64
CA VAL A 141 1.28 18.44 26.52
C VAL A 141 1.63 16.95 26.62
N LEU A 142 1.97 16.44 27.81
CA LEU A 142 2.29 15.02 27.98
C LEU A 142 1.05 14.15 27.69
N ALA A 143 -0.11 14.52 28.23
CA ALA A 143 -1.36 13.84 27.97
C ALA A 143 -1.76 13.90 26.47
N GLY A 144 -1.56 15.06 25.83
CA GLY A 144 -1.77 15.26 24.41
C GLY A 144 -0.88 14.36 23.54
N LYS A 145 0.42 14.27 23.86
CA LYS A 145 1.36 13.36 23.14
C LYS A 145 0.96 11.89 23.31
N ALA A 146 0.59 11.47 24.53
CA ALA A 146 0.12 10.11 24.80
C ALA A 146 -1.19 9.80 24.06
N GLY A 147 -2.15 10.74 24.07
CA GLY A 147 -3.39 10.63 23.32
C GLY A 147 -3.16 10.57 21.79
N LEU A 148 -2.18 11.34 21.29
CA LEU A 148 -1.80 11.32 19.88
C LEU A 148 -1.22 9.97 19.47
N LEU A 149 -0.29 9.42 20.25
CA LEU A 149 0.24 8.06 20.05
C LEU A 149 -0.85 7.01 20.06
N LEU A 150 -1.79 7.10 21.02
CA LEU A 150 -2.94 6.20 21.09
C LEU A 150 -3.85 6.36 19.84
N ALA A 151 -4.13 7.59 19.43
CA ALA A 151 -4.95 7.86 18.23
C ALA A 151 -4.32 7.27 16.97
N PHE A 152 -3.03 7.52 16.73
CA PHE A 152 -2.29 6.93 15.61
C PHE A 152 -2.29 5.41 15.67
N PHE A 153 -2.06 4.82 16.85
CA PHE A 153 -2.10 3.39 17.06
C PHE A 153 -3.47 2.80 16.73
N MET A 154 -4.56 3.40 17.23
CA MET A 154 -5.92 2.96 16.93
C MET A 154 -6.26 3.06 15.47
N VAL A 155 -5.94 4.19 14.82
CA VAL A 155 -6.20 4.38 13.38
C VAL A 155 -5.40 3.37 12.57
N GLY A 156 -4.10 3.24 12.84
CA GLY A 156 -3.23 2.34 12.11
C GLY A 156 -3.62 0.86 12.26
N CYS A 157 -3.89 0.41 13.49
CA CYS A 157 -4.40 -0.95 13.72
C CYS A 157 -5.76 -1.15 13.06
N GLY A 158 -6.64 -0.14 13.07
CA GLY A 158 -7.92 -0.16 12.41
C GLY A 158 -7.78 -0.33 10.91
N VAL A 159 -6.98 0.52 10.26
CA VAL A 159 -6.65 0.46 8.82
C VAL A 159 -6.13 -0.91 8.43
N HIS A 160 -5.14 -1.43 9.18
CA HIS A 160 -4.54 -2.73 8.88
C HIS A 160 -5.53 -3.88 9.06
N THR A 161 -6.42 -3.81 10.04
CA THR A 161 -7.46 -4.82 10.26
C THR A 161 -8.49 -4.80 9.14
N VAL A 162 -8.97 -3.60 8.75
CA VAL A 162 -9.88 -3.41 7.60
C VAL A 162 -9.26 -3.96 6.32
N GLN A 163 -8.01 -3.60 6.03
CA GLN A 163 -7.31 -4.09 4.83
C GLN A 163 -7.17 -5.62 4.83
N THR A 164 -6.68 -6.20 5.93
CA THR A 164 -6.42 -7.64 5.99
C THR A 164 -7.71 -8.45 5.83
N ALA A 165 -8.74 -8.11 6.61
CA ALA A 165 -10.02 -8.82 6.56
C ALA A 165 -10.82 -8.50 5.29
N GLY A 166 -10.74 -7.26 4.78
CA GLY A 166 -11.41 -6.84 3.55
C GLY A 166 -10.82 -7.47 2.29
N LEU A 167 -9.48 -7.54 2.19
CA LEU A 167 -8.80 -8.25 1.11
C LEU A 167 -9.08 -9.75 1.15
N ALA A 168 -9.12 -10.35 2.35
CA ALA A 168 -9.48 -11.75 2.51
C ALA A 168 -10.95 -11.99 2.09
N LEU A 169 -11.89 -11.11 2.49
CA LEU A 169 -13.29 -11.20 2.07
C LEU A 169 -13.42 -11.13 0.54
N ALA A 170 -12.73 -10.19 -0.09
CA ALA A 170 -12.75 -10.03 -1.54
C ALA A 170 -12.18 -11.28 -2.26
N SER A 171 -11.10 -11.85 -1.72
CA SER A 171 -10.49 -13.08 -2.25
C SER A 171 -11.40 -14.31 -2.06
N ASP A 172 -12.14 -14.37 -0.94
CA ASP A 172 -13.10 -15.45 -0.67
C ASP A 172 -14.33 -15.40 -1.61
N LEU A 173 -14.72 -14.19 -2.06
CA LEU A 173 -15.82 -13.96 -2.99
C LEU A 173 -15.43 -14.13 -4.47
N ALA A 174 -14.14 -13.98 -4.77
CA ALA A 174 -13.63 -14.05 -6.14
C ALA A 174 -13.34 -15.49 -6.57
N GLN A 175 -13.58 -15.78 -7.86
CA GLN A 175 -13.16 -17.04 -8.48
C GLN A 175 -11.61 -17.15 -8.43
N PRO A 176 -11.04 -18.36 -8.24
CA PRO A 176 -9.60 -18.53 -8.03
C PRO A 176 -8.71 -17.91 -9.11
N ASP A 177 -9.09 -18.02 -10.38
CA ASP A 177 -8.38 -17.46 -11.54
C ASP A 177 -8.44 -15.92 -11.61
N LYS A 178 -9.45 -15.30 -10.99
CA LYS A 178 -9.68 -13.85 -10.99
C LYS A 178 -9.18 -13.14 -9.73
N ARG A 179 -8.82 -13.88 -8.68
CA ARG A 179 -8.33 -13.31 -7.40
C ARG A 179 -7.23 -12.25 -7.56
N PRO A 180 -6.16 -12.47 -8.37
CA PRO A 180 -5.11 -11.47 -8.53
C PRO A 180 -5.63 -10.15 -9.09
N ARG A 181 -6.58 -10.21 -10.04
CA ARG A 181 -7.18 -9.01 -10.65
C ARG A 181 -8.12 -8.28 -9.69
N VAL A 182 -8.88 -9.02 -8.86
CA VAL A 182 -9.69 -8.43 -7.78
C VAL A 182 -8.80 -7.66 -6.79
N VAL A 183 -7.71 -8.28 -6.35
CA VAL A 183 -6.73 -7.63 -5.45
C VAL A 183 -6.13 -6.39 -6.10
N ALA A 184 -5.74 -6.46 -7.38
CA ALA A 184 -5.23 -5.32 -8.13
C ALA A 184 -6.25 -4.16 -8.21
N MET A 185 -7.53 -4.46 -8.45
CA MET A 185 -8.60 -3.47 -8.43
C MET A 185 -8.74 -2.80 -7.05
N LEU A 186 -8.65 -3.58 -5.98
CA LEU A 186 -8.74 -3.04 -4.61
C LEU A 186 -7.57 -2.10 -4.30
N TYR A 187 -6.34 -2.44 -4.69
CA TYR A 187 -5.19 -1.53 -4.53
C TYR A 187 -5.31 -0.29 -5.42
N THR A 188 -5.88 -0.41 -6.61
CA THR A 188 -6.21 0.75 -7.45
C THR A 188 -7.18 1.67 -6.73
N MET A 189 -8.22 1.14 -6.08
CA MET A 189 -9.18 1.94 -5.32
C MET A 189 -8.55 2.59 -4.08
N LEU A 190 -7.56 1.98 -3.47
CA LEU A 190 -6.75 2.61 -2.42
C LEU A 190 -6.03 3.85 -2.95
N LEU A 191 -5.32 3.72 -4.08
CA LEU A 191 -4.61 4.83 -4.71
C LEU A 191 -5.57 5.94 -5.19
N VAL A 192 -6.74 5.57 -5.71
CA VAL A 192 -7.83 6.52 -6.03
C VAL A 192 -8.29 7.25 -4.77
N GLY A 193 -8.42 6.54 -3.65
CA GLY A 193 -8.75 7.12 -2.35
C GLY A 193 -7.67 8.10 -1.85
N MET A 194 -6.41 7.76 -2.02
CA MET A 194 -5.29 8.66 -1.71
C MET A 194 -5.33 9.91 -2.59
N PHE A 195 -5.46 9.74 -3.90
CA PHE A 195 -5.51 10.85 -4.85
C PHE A 195 -6.70 11.78 -4.60
N ALA A 196 -7.91 11.24 -4.53
CA ALA A 196 -9.13 12.01 -4.30
C ALA A 196 -9.11 12.66 -2.90
N GLY A 197 -8.69 11.90 -1.88
CA GLY A 197 -8.53 12.40 -0.51
C GLY A 197 -7.56 13.56 -0.44
N ALA A 198 -6.39 13.46 -1.07
CA ALA A 198 -5.42 14.54 -1.09
C ALA A 198 -5.93 15.82 -1.77
N ILE A 199 -6.67 15.68 -2.87
CA ILE A 199 -7.29 16.84 -3.55
C ILE A 199 -8.34 17.50 -2.66
N VAL A 200 -9.25 16.72 -2.08
CA VAL A 200 -10.34 17.26 -1.24
C VAL A 200 -9.77 17.89 0.02
N ILE A 201 -8.89 17.19 0.74
CA ILE A 201 -8.25 17.67 1.96
C ILE A 201 -7.41 18.93 1.66
N GLY A 202 -6.60 18.90 0.60
CA GLY A 202 -5.76 20.01 0.19
C GLY A 202 -6.58 21.27 -0.13
N ARG A 203 -7.72 21.13 -0.81
CA ARG A 203 -8.62 22.27 -1.09
C ARG A 203 -9.29 22.81 0.16
N LEU A 204 -9.76 21.93 1.06
CA LEU A 204 -10.43 22.35 2.30
C LEU A 204 -9.47 23.07 3.26
N LEU A 205 -8.17 22.72 3.23
CA LEU A 205 -7.14 23.30 4.08
C LEU A 205 -6.28 24.37 3.36
N ASN A 206 -6.70 24.85 2.19
CA ASN A 206 -5.97 25.92 1.51
C ASN A 206 -5.84 27.15 2.39
N ASP A 207 -6.94 27.54 3.05
CA ASP A 207 -6.94 28.55 4.11
C ASP A 207 -6.95 27.84 5.46
N PHE A 208 -5.77 27.42 5.90
CA PHE A 208 -5.61 26.63 7.12
C PHE A 208 -6.10 27.38 8.36
N SER A 209 -6.87 26.66 9.19
CA SER A 209 -7.14 27.06 10.58
C SER A 209 -7.29 25.82 11.46
N PRO A 210 -6.96 25.93 12.77
CA PRO A 210 -7.13 24.79 13.70
C PRO A 210 -8.56 24.24 13.71
N MET A 211 -9.57 25.11 13.59
CA MET A 211 -10.98 24.71 13.53
C MET A 211 -11.29 23.89 12.27
N LYS A 212 -10.79 24.32 11.11
CA LYS A 212 -10.96 23.56 9.86
C LYS A 212 -10.29 22.19 9.94
N LEU A 213 -9.12 22.10 10.60
CA LEU A 213 -8.45 20.81 10.83
C LEU A 213 -9.30 19.87 11.69
N ILE A 214 -9.89 20.37 12.79
CA ILE A 214 -10.78 19.60 13.66
C ILE A 214 -12.00 19.10 12.87
N GLN A 215 -12.65 19.98 12.14
CA GLN A 215 -13.81 19.64 11.30
C GLN A 215 -13.46 18.59 10.24
N LEU A 216 -12.28 18.73 9.61
CA LEU A 216 -11.79 17.78 8.62
C LEU A 216 -11.53 16.40 9.25
N LEU A 217 -10.87 16.33 10.40
CA LEU A 217 -10.60 15.07 11.10
C LEU A 217 -11.89 14.35 11.47
N GLN A 218 -12.83 15.07 12.05
CA GLN A 218 -14.14 14.51 12.45
C GLN A 218 -14.98 14.11 11.22
N GLY A 219 -15.01 14.97 10.19
CA GLY A 219 -15.66 14.65 8.92
C GLY A 219 -15.06 13.41 8.26
N SER A 220 -13.73 13.29 8.25
CA SER A 220 -13.03 12.12 7.73
C SER A 220 -13.35 10.86 8.53
N ALA A 221 -13.46 10.95 9.85
CA ALA A 221 -13.88 9.82 10.69
C ALA A 221 -15.26 9.30 10.27
N VAL A 222 -16.24 10.21 10.08
CA VAL A 222 -17.59 9.85 9.63
C VAL A 222 -17.59 9.28 8.21
N VAL A 223 -16.89 9.93 7.27
CA VAL A 223 -16.82 9.47 5.87
C VAL A 223 -16.20 8.09 5.77
N THR A 224 -15.07 7.86 6.45
CA THR A 224 -14.35 6.58 6.36
C THR A 224 -15.13 5.42 6.96
N ILE A 225 -15.83 5.63 8.08
CA ILE A 225 -16.68 4.58 8.65
C ILE A 225 -17.88 4.29 7.75
N LEU A 226 -18.56 5.31 7.21
CA LEU A 226 -19.69 5.13 6.30
C LEU A 226 -19.27 4.38 5.04
N LEU A 227 -18.15 4.75 4.40
CA LEU A 227 -17.60 4.04 3.24
C LEU A 227 -17.36 2.57 3.55
N THR A 228 -16.76 2.28 4.70
CA THR A 228 -16.46 0.90 5.11
C THR A 228 -17.74 0.11 5.41
N LEU A 229 -18.72 0.71 6.06
CA LEU A 229 -20.01 0.06 6.33
C LEU A 229 -20.78 -0.25 5.04
N ILE A 230 -20.82 0.71 4.09
CA ILE A 230 -21.41 0.49 2.77
C ILE A 230 -20.67 -0.62 2.04
N ALA A 231 -19.31 -0.66 2.13
CA ALA A 231 -18.49 -1.67 1.49
C ALA A 231 -18.86 -3.09 1.94
N ILE A 232 -19.03 -3.31 3.24
CA ILE A 232 -19.29 -4.65 3.79
C ILE A 232 -20.77 -5.04 3.81
N TRP A 233 -21.68 -4.10 3.49
CA TRP A 233 -23.12 -4.34 3.56
C TRP A 233 -23.55 -5.48 2.64
N GLN A 234 -24.11 -6.56 3.24
CA GLN A 234 -24.58 -7.75 2.53
C GLN A 234 -23.56 -8.39 1.56
N GLN A 235 -22.26 -8.30 1.88
CA GLN A 235 -21.23 -8.93 1.04
C GLN A 235 -20.98 -10.38 1.42
N GLU A 236 -20.93 -10.68 2.72
CA GLU A 236 -20.62 -12.02 3.21
C GLU A 236 -21.91 -12.84 3.44
N PRO A 237 -22.05 -14.02 2.81
CA PRO A 237 -23.18 -14.89 3.06
C PRO A 237 -23.13 -15.46 4.47
N ARG A 238 -24.28 -15.53 5.15
CA ARG A 238 -24.40 -16.16 6.46
C ARG A 238 -24.37 -17.68 6.30
N ARG A 239 -23.35 -18.32 6.81
CA ARG A 239 -23.22 -19.78 6.84
C ARG A 239 -23.25 -20.26 8.28
N ARG A 240 -24.40 -20.81 8.74
CA ARG A 240 -24.58 -21.32 10.09
C ARG A 240 -24.18 -22.80 10.25
N ASP A 241 -24.17 -23.57 9.14
CA ASP A 241 -24.22 -25.03 9.18
C ASP A 241 -22.89 -25.74 8.93
N ILE A 242 -21.78 -25.00 8.81
CA ILE A 242 -20.48 -25.64 8.65
C ILE A 242 -19.75 -25.58 9.99
N ALA A 243 -19.60 -26.75 10.61
CA ALA A 243 -18.73 -26.89 11.80
C ALA A 243 -17.32 -26.32 11.49
N PRO A 244 -16.61 -25.75 12.48
CA PRO A 244 -15.22 -25.38 12.27
C PRO A 244 -14.48 -26.62 11.78
N GLU A 245 -13.82 -26.53 10.63
CA GLU A 245 -12.90 -27.59 10.21
C GLU A 245 -11.89 -27.75 11.35
N ALA A 246 -11.94 -28.91 11.99
CA ALA A 246 -10.93 -29.26 12.97
C ALA A 246 -9.57 -29.26 12.27
N GLU A 247 -8.63 -28.49 12.76
CA GLU A 247 -7.25 -28.55 12.30
C GLU A 247 -6.72 -29.96 12.53
N THR A 248 -6.76 -30.80 11.49
CA THR A 248 -6.26 -32.18 11.52
C THR A 248 -4.78 -32.28 11.18
N GLY A 249 -4.07 -31.15 11.08
CA GLY A 249 -2.62 -31.10 10.82
C GLY A 249 -1.80 -30.68 12.05
N PRO A 250 -0.53 -31.10 12.12
CA PRO A 250 0.36 -30.62 13.17
C PRO A 250 0.43 -29.09 13.12
N LYS A 251 0.27 -28.43 14.27
CA LYS A 251 0.44 -26.97 14.42
C LYS A 251 1.89 -26.61 14.09
N ARG A 252 2.20 -26.50 12.79
CA ARG A 252 3.48 -26.00 12.36
C ARG A 252 3.62 -24.55 12.83
N ARG A 253 4.79 -24.24 13.37
CA ARG A 253 5.07 -22.86 13.78
C ARG A 253 5.41 -22.06 12.54
N PHE A 254 4.63 -21.03 12.23
CA PHE A 254 4.82 -20.13 11.08
C PHE A 254 6.30 -19.72 10.85
N ILE A 255 7.03 -19.45 11.94
CA ILE A 255 8.44 -19.04 11.88
C ILE A 255 9.33 -20.20 11.39
N GLU A 256 9.04 -21.44 11.78
CA GLU A 256 9.78 -22.63 11.34
C GLU A 256 9.54 -22.89 9.84
N ASP A 257 8.27 -22.84 9.41
CA ASP A 257 7.91 -23.02 8.00
C ASP A 257 8.53 -21.90 7.12
N LEU A 258 8.55 -20.66 7.61
CA LEU A 258 9.17 -19.53 6.90
C LEU A 258 10.71 -19.69 6.82
N ARG A 259 11.35 -20.16 7.89
CA ARG A 259 12.78 -20.43 7.92
C ARG A 259 13.16 -21.53 6.93
N ASP A 260 12.40 -22.62 6.91
CA ASP A 260 12.60 -23.75 6.00
C ASP A 260 12.40 -23.33 4.54
N LEU A 261 11.38 -22.51 4.29
CA LEU A 261 11.11 -21.92 2.98
C LEU A 261 12.29 -21.08 2.47
N PHE A 262 12.82 -20.18 3.30
CA PHE A 262 13.96 -19.35 2.94
C PHE A 262 15.29 -20.13 2.85
N ALA A 263 15.45 -21.22 3.61
CA ALA A 263 16.61 -22.08 3.52
C ALA A 263 16.62 -22.90 2.22
N SER A 264 15.45 -23.36 1.78
CA SER A 264 15.29 -24.17 0.57
C SER A 264 15.29 -23.37 -0.73
N GLN A 265 15.00 -22.05 -0.68
CA GLN A 265 14.84 -21.21 -1.88
C GLN A 265 15.64 -19.89 -1.81
N PRO A 266 16.93 -19.89 -2.23
CA PRO A 266 17.80 -18.71 -2.18
C PRO A 266 17.25 -17.52 -3.00
N ASP A 267 16.63 -17.78 -4.15
CA ASP A 267 16.04 -16.75 -5.01
C ASP A 267 14.85 -16.05 -4.34
N LEU A 268 14.03 -16.80 -3.59
CA LEU A 268 12.92 -16.23 -2.83
C LEU A 268 13.46 -15.35 -1.71
N LYS A 269 14.48 -15.81 -0.98
CA LYS A 269 15.18 -15.00 0.04
C LYS A 269 15.68 -13.67 -0.54
N ARG A 270 16.32 -13.73 -1.73
CA ARG A 270 16.82 -12.54 -2.43
C ARG A 270 15.68 -11.61 -2.87
N LEU A 271 14.57 -12.16 -3.36
CA LEU A 271 13.39 -11.40 -3.73
C LEU A 271 12.80 -10.65 -2.52
N PHE A 272 12.74 -11.29 -1.36
CA PHE A 272 12.28 -10.66 -0.12
C PHE A 272 13.26 -9.61 0.41
N ALA A 273 14.57 -9.82 0.22
CA ALA A 273 15.55 -8.80 0.53
C ALA A 273 15.40 -7.57 -0.40
N ALA A 274 15.18 -7.78 -1.70
CA ALA A 274 14.88 -6.71 -2.65
C ALA A 274 13.59 -5.96 -2.29
N LEU A 275 12.54 -6.70 -1.88
CA LEU A 275 11.31 -6.12 -1.35
C LEU A 275 11.59 -5.22 -0.14
N ALA A 276 12.32 -5.72 0.87
CA ALA A 276 12.61 -4.98 2.09
C ALA A 276 13.39 -3.68 1.81
N VAL A 277 14.50 -3.78 1.07
CA VAL A 277 15.36 -2.63 0.78
C VAL A 277 14.68 -1.64 -0.15
N GLY A 278 13.98 -2.11 -1.20
CA GLY A 278 13.26 -1.23 -2.13
C GLY A 278 12.06 -0.55 -1.47
N THR A 279 11.32 -1.26 -0.60
CA THR A 279 10.26 -0.65 0.21
C THR A 279 10.85 0.41 1.13
N ALA A 280 11.94 0.11 1.83
CA ALA A 280 12.59 1.09 2.70
C ALA A 280 13.03 2.34 1.91
N ALA A 281 13.60 2.16 0.71
CA ALA A 281 14.03 3.25 -0.15
C ALA A 281 12.90 4.20 -0.58
N PHE A 282 11.68 3.70 -0.77
CA PHE A 282 10.54 4.54 -1.14
C PHE A 282 9.72 5.04 0.05
N SER A 283 9.94 4.52 1.27
CA SER A 283 9.09 4.83 2.43
C SER A 283 9.69 5.79 3.43
N MET A 284 11.01 6.04 3.44
CA MET A 284 11.61 6.99 4.40
C MET A 284 11.04 8.40 4.22
N GLN A 285 10.79 8.80 2.97
CA GLN A 285 10.22 10.10 2.62
C GLN A 285 8.76 10.30 3.07
N ASP A 286 8.03 9.25 3.44
CA ASP A 286 6.61 9.35 3.78
C ASP A 286 6.36 10.30 4.97
N VAL A 287 7.32 10.42 5.89
CA VAL A 287 7.26 11.34 7.02
C VAL A 287 7.89 12.70 6.72
N LEU A 288 8.58 12.86 5.60
CA LEU A 288 9.41 14.04 5.31
C LEU A 288 8.83 14.92 4.20
N LEU A 289 8.09 14.36 3.26
CA LEU A 289 7.69 15.02 2.02
C LEU A 289 6.92 16.33 2.25
N GLU A 290 5.86 16.29 3.04
CA GLU A 290 5.05 17.48 3.31
C GLU A 290 5.75 18.47 4.24
N PRO A 291 6.41 18.05 5.36
CA PRO A 291 7.23 18.96 6.17
C PRO A 291 8.33 19.64 5.37
N TYR A 292 9.02 18.94 4.47
CA TYR A 292 10.05 19.55 3.61
C TYR A 292 9.46 20.64 2.71
N GLY A 293 8.31 20.37 2.08
CA GLY A 293 7.58 21.35 1.29
C GLY A 293 7.21 22.60 2.08
N ALA A 294 6.80 22.44 3.34
CA ALA A 294 6.42 23.53 4.22
C ALA A 294 7.61 24.31 4.76
N GLU A 295 8.64 23.63 5.27
CA GLU A 295 9.79 24.27 5.91
C GLU A 295 10.72 24.98 4.91
N VAL A 296 11.00 24.33 3.78
CA VAL A 296 11.97 24.84 2.79
C VAL A 296 11.31 25.75 1.75
N PHE A 297 10.16 25.35 1.21
CA PHE A 297 9.48 26.08 0.13
C PHE A 297 8.35 26.97 0.64
N LYS A 298 8.09 27.00 1.95
CA LYS A 298 7.03 27.81 2.58
C LYS A 298 5.64 27.53 1.99
N MET A 299 5.40 26.30 1.56
CA MET A 299 4.11 25.87 0.99
C MET A 299 3.02 25.86 2.06
N SER A 300 1.80 26.26 1.69
CA SER A 300 0.62 26.14 2.56
C SER A 300 0.27 24.68 2.86
N VAL A 301 -0.56 24.43 3.88
CA VAL A 301 -1.04 23.09 4.23
C VAL A 301 -1.72 22.42 3.02
N GLY A 302 -2.60 23.17 2.33
CA GLY A 302 -3.27 22.68 1.14
C GLY A 302 -2.30 22.31 0.02
N ALA A 303 -1.27 23.15 -0.21
CA ALA A 303 -0.29 22.91 -1.26
C ALA A 303 0.59 21.69 -0.96
N THR A 304 1.01 21.47 0.30
CA THR A 304 1.79 20.28 0.67
C THR A 304 0.95 19.01 0.56
N THR A 305 -0.33 19.06 0.95
CA THR A 305 -1.22 17.90 0.79
C THR A 305 -1.43 17.54 -0.69
N LEU A 306 -1.40 18.51 -1.61
CA LEU A 306 -1.43 18.24 -3.06
C LEU A 306 -0.18 17.51 -3.56
N LEU A 307 0.98 17.60 -2.88
CA LEU A 307 2.15 16.76 -3.20
C LEU A 307 1.82 15.28 -3.01
N THR A 308 1.05 14.92 -1.98
CA THR A 308 0.57 13.54 -1.80
C THR A 308 -0.36 13.11 -2.94
N ALA A 309 -1.16 14.03 -3.51
CA ALA A 309 -1.93 13.74 -4.73
C ALA A 309 -1.03 13.50 -5.95
N LEU A 310 0.04 14.27 -6.11
CA LEU A 310 1.03 14.07 -7.17
C LEU A 310 1.75 12.71 -7.03
N PHE A 311 2.19 12.37 -5.83
CA PHE A 311 2.77 11.06 -5.51
C PHE A 311 1.79 9.92 -5.85
N ALA A 312 0.54 10.03 -5.41
CA ALA A 312 -0.49 9.02 -5.67
C ALA A 312 -0.82 8.90 -7.17
N SER A 313 -0.84 10.01 -7.92
CA SER A 313 -1.05 10.00 -9.37
C SER A 313 0.11 9.32 -10.11
N GLY A 314 1.36 9.61 -9.70
CA GLY A 314 2.55 8.91 -10.18
C GLY A 314 2.45 7.41 -9.91
N SER A 315 2.10 7.03 -8.68
CA SER A 315 1.94 5.62 -8.28
C SER A 315 0.86 4.89 -9.08
N LEU A 316 -0.29 5.54 -9.33
CA LEU A 316 -1.35 5.01 -10.19
C LEU A 316 -0.84 4.75 -11.62
N LEU A 317 -0.15 5.73 -12.21
CA LEU A 317 0.40 5.58 -13.56
C LEU A 317 1.49 4.51 -13.60
N GLY A 318 2.32 4.41 -12.56
CA GLY A 318 3.31 3.35 -12.40
C GLY A 318 2.66 1.97 -12.30
N PHE A 319 1.59 1.86 -11.52
CA PHE A 319 0.81 0.64 -11.38
C PHE A 319 0.22 0.17 -12.72
N PHE A 320 -0.46 1.08 -13.46
CA PHE A 320 -1.02 0.76 -14.77
C PHE A 320 0.05 0.46 -15.81
N GLY A 321 1.16 1.21 -15.81
CA GLY A 321 2.31 0.97 -16.68
C GLY A 321 2.91 -0.42 -16.46
N ALA A 322 3.15 -0.80 -15.20
CA ALA A 322 3.63 -2.13 -14.83
C ALA A 322 2.64 -3.23 -15.24
N ALA A 323 1.36 -3.06 -14.94
CA ALA A 323 0.33 -4.03 -15.31
C ALA A 323 0.25 -4.22 -16.84
N ARG A 324 0.42 -3.14 -17.61
CA ARG A 324 0.44 -3.20 -19.09
C ARG A 324 1.68 -3.89 -19.63
N LEU A 325 2.86 -3.64 -19.05
CA LEU A 325 4.11 -4.29 -19.45
C LEU A 325 4.12 -5.79 -19.13
N LEU A 326 3.52 -6.17 -18.00
CA LEU A 326 3.48 -7.55 -17.52
C LEU A 326 2.32 -8.37 -18.08
N GLY A 327 1.18 -7.73 -18.43
CA GLY A 327 -0.02 -8.38 -18.97
C GLY A 327 -0.07 -8.47 -20.50
N GLY A 328 0.92 -7.94 -21.22
CA GLY A 328 0.94 -7.94 -22.68
C GLY A 328 1.39 -9.28 -23.29
N ALA A 329 1.25 -9.44 -24.62
CA ALA A 329 1.66 -10.61 -25.39
C ALA A 329 3.16 -10.99 -25.25
N ARG A 330 3.97 -10.12 -24.65
CA ARG A 330 5.42 -10.32 -24.41
C ARG A 330 5.75 -10.97 -23.06
N ASN A 331 4.77 -11.27 -22.19
CA ASN A 331 5.02 -11.81 -20.83
C ASN A 331 6.26 -11.16 -20.19
N GLY A 332 6.17 -9.86 -19.88
CA GLY A 332 7.32 -9.10 -19.34
C GLY A 332 7.86 -9.73 -18.07
N ASN A 333 9.18 -9.71 -17.90
CA ASN A 333 9.81 -10.21 -16.68
C ASN A 333 9.53 -9.24 -15.51
N PRO A 334 8.85 -9.66 -14.43
CA PRO A 334 8.50 -8.78 -13.32
C PRO A 334 9.73 -8.21 -12.60
N HIS A 335 10.87 -8.92 -12.61
CA HIS A 335 12.11 -8.41 -12.03
C HIS A 335 12.68 -7.23 -12.83
N VAL A 336 12.56 -7.26 -14.17
CA VAL A 336 12.98 -6.14 -15.04
C VAL A 336 12.10 -4.92 -14.79
N VAL A 337 10.78 -5.11 -14.67
CA VAL A 337 9.83 -4.00 -14.45
C VAL A 337 9.99 -3.42 -13.05
N ALA A 338 10.30 -4.26 -12.04
CA ALA A 338 10.67 -3.79 -10.70
C ALA A 338 11.96 -2.96 -10.71
N ALA A 339 13.00 -3.43 -11.45
CA ALA A 339 14.26 -2.67 -11.62
C ALA A 339 14.02 -1.32 -12.32
N LEU A 340 13.12 -1.26 -13.31
CA LEU A 340 12.71 -0.01 -13.96
C LEU A 340 12.09 0.95 -12.92
N GLY A 341 11.25 0.45 -12.00
CA GLY A 341 10.67 1.25 -10.93
C GLY A 341 11.74 1.86 -10.01
N LEU A 342 12.73 1.05 -9.58
CA LEU A 342 13.86 1.54 -8.79
C LEU A 342 14.69 2.56 -9.57
N PHE A 343 14.94 2.33 -10.85
CA PHE A 343 15.67 3.23 -11.73
C PHE A 343 14.95 4.58 -11.91
N LEU A 344 13.62 4.58 -12.05
CA LEU A 344 12.81 5.81 -12.13
C LEU A 344 12.79 6.58 -10.80
N GLY A 345 12.96 5.90 -9.67
CA GLY A 345 13.12 6.54 -8.36
C GLY A 345 14.38 7.41 -8.26
N LEU A 346 15.48 7.01 -8.91
CA LEU A 346 16.76 7.75 -8.84
C LEU A 346 16.62 9.21 -9.31
N PRO A 347 16.16 9.53 -10.53
CA PRO A 347 15.94 10.91 -10.94
C PRO A 347 14.86 11.61 -10.11
N GLY A 348 13.87 10.86 -9.59
CA GLY A 348 12.84 11.40 -8.69
C GLY A 348 13.44 11.98 -7.41
N PHE A 349 14.19 11.17 -6.66
CA PHE A 349 14.86 11.62 -5.44
C PHE A 349 15.95 12.66 -5.74
N SER A 350 16.70 12.52 -6.83
CA SER A 350 17.68 13.52 -7.26
C SER A 350 17.03 14.88 -7.54
N ALA A 351 15.86 14.90 -8.16
CA ALA A 351 15.09 16.13 -8.39
C ALA A 351 14.65 16.77 -7.07
N VAL A 352 14.21 15.97 -6.08
CA VAL A 352 13.84 16.46 -4.75
C VAL A 352 15.06 17.07 -4.03
N VAL A 353 16.24 16.44 -4.11
CA VAL A 353 17.49 16.95 -3.54
C VAL A 353 17.88 18.29 -4.21
N MET A 354 17.82 18.35 -5.54
CA MET A 354 18.15 19.54 -6.31
C MET A 354 17.15 20.69 -6.15
N ALA A 355 15.90 20.37 -5.80
CA ALA A 355 14.86 21.37 -5.63
C ALA A 355 15.19 22.39 -4.53
N GLY A 356 15.80 21.96 -3.42
CA GLY A 356 16.22 22.84 -2.32
C GLY A 356 17.20 23.95 -2.75
N PRO A 357 18.37 23.61 -3.29
CA PRO A 357 19.33 24.60 -3.82
C PRO A 357 18.76 25.50 -4.93
N LEU A 358 17.87 24.96 -5.78
CA LEU A 358 17.21 25.69 -6.86
C LEU A 358 16.02 26.55 -6.38
N LEU A 359 15.56 26.36 -5.13
CA LEU A 359 14.33 26.93 -4.58
C LEU A 359 13.11 26.75 -5.52
N SER A 360 13.06 25.60 -6.20
CA SER A 360 12.10 25.30 -7.26
C SER A 360 11.02 24.32 -6.79
N VAL A 361 9.83 24.84 -6.51
CA VAL A 361 8.63 24.03 -6.22
C VAL A 361 8.27 23.11 -7.40
N ALA A 362 8.50 23.55 -8.64
CA ALA A 362 8.23 22.74 -9.82
C ALA A 362 9.13 21.50 -9.88
N THR A 363 10.44 21.66 -9.61
CA THR A 363 11.39 20.54 -9.53
C THR A 363 11.03 19.58 -8.39
N PHE A 364 10.64 20.11 -7.24
CA PHE A 364 10.17 19.32 -6.09
C PHE A 364 8.93 18.49 -6.45
N SER A 365 7.93 19.13 -7.07
CA SER A 365 6.70 18.47 -7.49
C SER A 365 6.95 17.41 -8.56
N ALA A 366 7.82 17.68 -9.55
CA ALA A 366 8.20 16.70 -10.56
C ALA A 366 8.94 15.50 -9.95
N GLY A 367 9.85 15.75 -8.99
CA GLY A 367 10.52 14.70 -8.24
C GLY A 367 9.54 13.82 -7.46
N THR A 368 8.60 14.44 -6.75
CA THR A 368 7.53 13.74 -6.00
C THR A 368 6.69 12.82 -6.91
N PHE A 369 6.31 13.31 -8.10
CA PHE A 369 5.59 12.51 -9.09
C PHE A 369 6.42 11.32 -9.59
N LEU A 370 7.71 11.53 -9.90
CA LEU A 370 8.62 10.47 -10.37
C LEU A 370 8.88 9.42 -9.28
N ILE A 371 8.99 9.82 -8.02
CA ILE A 371 9.11 8.89 -6.88
C ILE A 371 7.85 8.01 -6.81
N GLY A 372 6.67 8.61 -6.91
CA GLY A 372 5.41 7.87 -6.97
C GLY A 372 5.38 6.90 -8.14
N LEU A 373 5.74 7.36 -9.34
CA LEU A 373 5.79 6.53 -10.55
C LEU A 373 6.70 5.30 -10.36
N GLY A 374 7.92 5.52 -9.87
CA GLY A 374 8.89 4.46 -9.57
C GLY A 374 8.37 3.47 -8.52
N SER A 375 7.79 3.98 -7.43
CA SER A 375 7.18 3.19 -6.36
C SER A 375 6.03 2.30 -6.89
N GLY A 376 5.17 2.84 -7.76
CA GLY A 376 4.08 2.09 -8.40
C GLY A 376 4.59 0.93 -9.26
N PHE A 377 5.58 1.18 -10.13
CA PHE A 377 6.23 0.14 -10.91
C PHE A 377 6.86 -0.94 -10.03
N PHE A 378 7.61 -0.55 -9.02
CA PHE A 378 8.29 -1.47 -8.11
C PHE A 378 7.30 -2.35 -7.35
N SER A 379 6.32 -1.76 -6.67
CA SER A 379 5.41 -2.46 -5.76
C SER A 379 4.60 -3.55 -6.45
N VAL A 380 4.02 -3.24 -7.62
CA VAL A 380 3.22 -4.21 -8.40
C VAL A 380 4.10 -5.34 -8.92
N SER A 381 5.27 -4.99 -9.45
CA SER A 381 6.14 -5.97 -10.09
C SER A 381 6.72 -6.94 -9.08
N ILE A 382 7.12 -6.48 -7.88
CA ILE A 382 7.58 -7.35 -6.80
C ILE A 382 6.45 -8.27 -6.30
N LEU A 383 5.23 -7.76 -6.16
CA LEU A 383 4.07 -8.57 -5.78
C LEU A 383 3.83 -9.70 -6.79
N LEU A 384 3.84 -9.37 -8.09
CA LEU A 384 3.66 -10.36 -9.16
C LEU A 384 4.81 -11.37 -9.18
N ALA A 385 6.07 -10.93 -8.99
CA ALA A 385 7.21 -11.84 -8.88
C ALA A 385 7.06 -12.85 -7.74
N VAL A 386 6.56 -12.41 -6.58
CA VAL A 386 6.26 -13.29 -5.43
C VAL A 386 5.12 -14.25 -5.78
N MET A 387 4.04 -13.78 -6.42
CA MET A 387 2.91 -14.64 -6.81
C MET A 387 3.29 -15.69 -7.85
N GLU A 388 4.14 -15.37 -8.82
CA GLU A 388 4.65 -16.33 -9.79
C GLU A 388 5.47 -17.44 -9.14
N ARG A 389 6.24 -17.13 -8.09
CA ARG A 389 7.00 -18.15 -7.34
C ARG A 389 6.09 -19.09 -6.56
N ILE A 390 4.99 -18.59 -5.99
CA ILE A 390 3.97 -19.41 -5.33
C ILE A 390 3.40 -20.44 -6.32
N GLY A 391 3.03 -20.01 -7.52
CA GLY A 391 2.43 -20.88 -8.54
C GLY A 391 3.37 -21.96 -9.08
N ARG A 392 4.71 -21.72 -9.04
CA ARG A 392 5.70 -22.68 -9.55
C ARG A 392 6.15 -23.73 -8.54
N ALA A 393 6.08 -23.43 -7.25
CA ALA A 393 6.74 -24.21 -6.21
C ALA A 393 5.76 -24.99 -5.31
N ASP A 394 4.47 -25.00 -5.64
CA ASP A 394 3.38 -25.60 -4.82
C ASP A 394 3.41 -25.15 -3.35
N LEU A 395 3.89 -23.91 -3.14
CA LEU A 395 4.03 -23.30 -1.83
C LEU A 395 2.65 -22.86 -1.32
N GLY A 396 2.41 -23.00 -0.05
CA GLY A 396 1.22 -22.47 0.60
C GLY A 396 1.09 -20.96 0.35
N SER A 397 0.12 -20.54 -0.48
CA SER A 397 -0.07 -19.14 -0.89
C SER A 397 -0.22 -18.19 0.30
N GLY A 398 -0.88 -18.64 1.37
CA GLY A 398 -1.08 -17.86 2.59
C GLY A 398 0.22 -17.53 3.34
N LEU A 399 1.15 -18.50 3.42
CA LEU A 399 2.45 -18.31 4.07
C LEU A 399 3.29 -17.24 3.36
N VAL A 400 3.41 -17.36 2.03
CA VAL A 400 4.29 -16.49 1.24
C VAL A 400 3.71 -15.07 1.13
N LEU A 401 2.40 -14.91 0.91
CA LEU A 401 1.74 -13.60 0.89
C LEU A 401 1.70 -12.96 2.28
N GLY A 402 1.52 -13.76 3.33
CA GLY A 402 1.63 -13.28 4.71
C GLY A 402 3.02 -12.76 5.04
N ALA A 403 4.06 -13.50 4.63
CA ALA A 403 5.45 -13.08 4.77
C ALA A 403 5.75 -11.81 3.96
N TRP A 404 5.25 -11.71 2.71
CA TRP A 404 5.39 -10.51 1.88
C TRP A 404 4.80 -9.29 2.59
N GLY A 405 3.56 -9.37 3.08
CA GLY A 405 2.91 -8.27 3.80
C GLY A 405 3.63 -7.89 5.10
N ALA A 406 4.16 -8.88 5.83
CA ALA A 406 4.92 -8.64 7.06
C ALA A 406 6.27 -7.94 6.76
N VAL A 407 7.02 -8.41 5.77
CA VAL A 407 8.31 -7.80 5.39
C VAL A 407 8.09 -6.38 4.88
N GLN A 408 7.08 -6.14 4.04
CA GLN A 408 6.75 -4.81 3.54
C GLN A 408 6.42 -3.86 4.71
N ALA A 409 5.53 -4.26 5.61
CA ALA A 409 5.13 -3.41 6.72
C ALA A 409 6.26 -3.11 7.71
N ILE A 410 7.10 -4.11 8.04
CA ILE A 410 8.26 -3.92 8.90
C ILE A 410 9.29 -3.00 8.21
N ALA A 411 9.56 -3.22 6.92
CA ALA A 411 10.48 -2.38 6.16
C ALA A 411 10.00 -0.92 6.10
N THR A 412 8.71 -0.69 5.82
CA THR A 412 8.10 0.66 5.86
C THR A 412 8.21 1.28 7.26
N GLY A 413 7.84 0.54 8.31
CA GLY A 413 7.90 1.06 9.69
C GLY A 413 9.31 1.45 10.12
N LEU A 414 10.30 0.58 9.85
CA LEU A 414 11.71 0.87 10.15
C LEU A 414 12.24 2.04 9.31
N ALA A 415 11.87 2.12 8.04
CA ALA A 415 12.28 3.21 7.15
C ALA A 415 11.74 4.55 7.62
N VAL A 416 10.44 4.64 7.93
CA VAL A 416 9.80 5.88 8.43
C VAL A 416 10.47 6.35 9.72
N VAL A 417 10.71 5.46 10.71
CA VAL A 417 11.43 5.82 11.95
C VAL A 417 12.84 6.28 11.65
N SER A 418 13.58 5.52 10.83
CA SER A 418 14.96 5.85 10.48
C SER A 418 15.05 7.20 9.78
N GLY A 419 14.10 7.50 8.87
CA GLY A 419 14.01 8.80 8.19
C GLY A 419 13.81 9.95 9.18
N GLY A 420 12.85 9.82 10.09
CA GLY A 420 12.60 10.83 11.12
C GLY A 420 13.78 11.04 12.08
N VAL A 421 14.38 9.94 12.57
CA VAL A 421 15.57 9.99 13.44
C VAL A 421 16.74 10.63 12.72
N LEU A 422 17.04 10.20 11.50
CA LEU A 422 18.17 10.72 10.72
C LEU A 422 18.00 12.22 10.45
N ARG A 423 16.81 12.64 10.02
CA ARG A 423 16.48 14.06 9.79
C ARG A 423 16.71 14.89 11.05
N ASP A 424 16.16 14.48 12.20
CA ASP A 424 16.24 15.26 13.43
C ASP A 424 17.66 15.30 14.00
N GLN A 425 18.44 14.20 13.90
CA GLN A 425 19.82 14.15 14.34
C GLN A 425 20.72 15.06 13.47
N VAL A 426 20.58 14.96 12.13
CA VAL A 426 21.35 15.78 11.20
C VAL A 426 20.99 17.25 11.37
N ALA A 427 19.70 17.61 11.53
CA ALA A 427 19.29 18.98 11.78
C ALA A 427 19.95 19.54 13.04
N ARG A 428 19.94 18.80 14.18
CA ARG A 428 20.60 19.22 15.42
C ARG A 428 22.12 19.42 15.26
N LEU A 429 22.80 18.51 14.57
CA LEU A 429 24.24 18.62 14.32
C LEU A 429 24.57 19.77 13.38
N ALA A 430 23.69 20.05 12.41
CA ALA A 430 23.82 21.20 11.52
C ALA A 430 23.65 22.52 12.29
N ASP A 431 22.64 22.63 13.17
CA ASP A 431 22.37 23.81 13.97
C ASP A 431 23.55 24.17 14.90
N VAL A 432 24.25 23.19 15.48
CA VAL A 432 25.47 23.42 16.28
C VAL A 432 26.73 23.56 15.43
N GLY A 433 26.64 23.58 14.11
CA GLY A 433 27.72 23.87 13.18
C GLY A 433 28.74 22.77 12.94
N VAL A 434 28.42 21.49 13.30
CA VAL A 434 29.35 20.35 13.13
C VAL A 434 29.74 20.16 11.66
N PHE A 435 28.84 20.45 10.73
CA PHE A 435 29.08 20.28 9.28
C PHE A 435 29.54 21.57 8.58
N GLY A 436 29.79 22.64 9.35
CA GLY A 436 30.17 23.94 8.84
C GLY A 436 28.99 24.83 8.39
N PRO A 437 29.24 26.11 8.09
CA PRO A 437 28.20 27.12 7.86
C PRO A 437 27.27 26.81 6.69
N ALA A 438 27.76 26.12 5.66
CA ALA A 438 26.98 25.75 4.47
C ALA A 438 25.80 24.78 4.78
N PHE A 439 25.90 24.00 5.85
CA PHE A 439 24.89 23.05 6.27
C PHE A 439 23.97 23.58 7.38
N GLN A 440 24.23 24.80 7.91
CA GLN A 440 23.36 25.43 8.89
C GLN A 440 22.10 25.99 8.24
N ASN A 441 21.30 25.05 7.65
CA ASN A 441 20.03 25.39 7.01
C ASN A 441 19.00 24.27 7.24
N VAL A 442 17.72 24.61 7.13
CA VAL A 442 16.61 23.73 7.37
C VAL A 442 16.60 22.52 6.42
N ALA A 443 17.14 22.66 5.21
CA ALA A 443 17.15 21.61 4.19
C ALA A 443 18.19 20.52 4.47
N ALA A 444 19.20 20.75 5.34
CA ALA A 444 20.30 19.81 5.56
C ALA A 444 19.83 18.45 6.06
N GLY A 445 18.93 18.42 7.06
CA GLY A 445 18.39 17.18 7.60
C GLY A 445 17.61 16.37 6.55
N TYR A 446 16.81 17.05 5.75
CA TYR A 446 16.05 16.43 4.66
C TYR A 446 16.96 15.89 3.55
N GLY A 447 17.92 16.72 3.14
CA GLY A 447 18.86 16.37 2.07
C GLY A 447 19.63 15.08 2.35
N VAL A 448 20.10 14.88 3.59
CA VAL A 448 20.82 13.66 3.97
C VAL A 448 19.92 12.44 3.86
N VAL A 449 18.64 12.51 4.28
CA VAL A 449 17.72 11.39 4.16
C VAL A 449 17.47 11.03 2.70
N TYR A 450 17.21 12.01 1.83
CA TYR A 450 16.99 11.77 0.40
C TYR A 450 18.23 11.18 -0.30
N HIS A 451 19.45 11.58 0.08
CA HIS A 451 20.67 10.91 -0.41
C HIS A 451 20.78 9.46 0.06
N PHE A 452 20.38 9.21 1.32
CA PHE A 452 20.36 7.84 1.85
C PHE A 452 19.37 6.96 1.10
N GLU A 453 18.18 7.50 0.74
CA GLU A 453 17.18 6.80 -0.08
C GLU A 453 17.71 6.47 -1.48
N ILE A 454 18.45 7.39 -2.12
CA ILE A 454 19.16 7.11 -3.39
C ILE A 454 20.13 5.94 -3.20
N GLY A 455 20.88 5.92 -2.10
CA GLY A 455 21.78 4.81 -1.75
C GLY A 455 21.02 3.48 -1.58
N LEU A 456 19.86 3.50 -0.93
CA LEU A 456 19.00 2.33 -0.78
C LEU A 456 18.42 1.85 -2.12
N LEU A 457 18.09 2.75 -3.06
CA LEU A 457 17.66 2.37 -4.40
C LEU A 457 18.77 1.63 -5.15
N PHE A 458 20.02 2.10 -5.07
CA PHE A 458 21.16 1.37 -5.63
C PHE A 458 21.35 0.02 -4.96
N ALA A 459 21.24 -0.06 -3.65
CA ALA A 459 21.32 -1.33 -2.92
C ALA A 459 20.21 -2.30 -3.36
N ALA A 460 18.98 -1.81 -3.52
CA ALA A 460 17.87 -2.61 -4.03
C ALA A 460 18.11 -3.12 -5.45
N LEU A 461 18.67 -2.29 -6.35
CA LEU A 461 19.05 -2.69 -7.70
C LEU A 461 20.14 -3.77 -7.68
N LEU A 462 21.15 -3.66 -6.81
CA LEU A 462 22.19 -4.68 -6.66
C LEU A 462 21.62 -6.01 -6.17
N VAL A 463 20.69 -5.97 -5.20
CA VAL A 463 20.03 -7.18 -4.69
C VAL A 463 19.15 -7.82 -5.75
N LEU A 464 18.41 -7.01 -6.53
CA LEU A 464 17.49 -7.47 -7.56
C LEU A 464 18.22 -7.96 -8.84
N GLY A 465 19.41 -7.40 -9.14
CA GLY A 465 20.13 -7.61 -10.39
C GLY A 465 20.30 -9.06 -10.83
N PRO A 466 20.74 -10.00 -9.96
CA PRO A 466 20.85 -11.40 -10.31
C PRO A 466 19.54 -12.10 -10.70
N LEU A 467 18.38 -11.58 -10.21
CA LEU A 467 17.06 -12.10 -10.54
C LEU A 467 16.56 -11.58 -11.91
N VAL A 468 17.15 -10.49 -12.41
CA VAL A 468 16.83 -9.89 -13.74
C VAL A 468 17.44 -10.71 -14.87
N ARG A 469 18.54 -11.44 -14.62
CA ARG A 469 19.20 -12.24 -15.67
C ARG A 469 18.22 -13.25 -16.25
N PRO A 470 18.15 -13.42 -17.58
CA PRO A 470 17.40 -14.52 -18.16
C PRO A 470 17.91 -15.81 -17.52
N GLN A 471 17.06 -16.52 -16.79
CA GLN A 471 17.34 -17.92 -16.52
C GLN A 471 17.51 -18.54 -17.91
N SER A 472 18.68 -19.13 -18.19
CA SER A 472 18.87 -19.94 -19.38
C SER A 472 17.66 -20.86 -19.46
N ILE A 473 16.84 -20.67 -20.48
CA ILE A 473 15.71 -21.54 -20.77
C ILE A 473 16.40 -22.87 -21.05
N GLU A 474 16.48 -23.77 -20.07
CA GLU A 474 16.69 -25.17 -20.40
C GLU A 474 15.63 -25.48 -21.46
N PRO A 475 16.02 -25.95 -22.63
CA PRO A 475 15.04 -26.29 -23.65
C PRO A 475 14.09 -27.28 -23.00
N ARG A 476 12.81 -26.91 -22.88
CA ARG A 476 11.76 -27.83 -22.51
C ARG A 476 11.98 -29.05 -23.40
N GLN A 477 12.47 -30.15 -22.85
CA GLN A 477 12.47 -31.40 -23.57
C GLN A 477 11.03 -31.56 -24.09
N PRO A 478 10.84 -31.73 -25.40
CA PRO A 478 9.52 -31.98 -25.91
C PRO A 478 9.04 -33.23 -25.17
N SER A 479 8.03 -33.05 -24.30
CA SER A 479 7.32 -34.19 -23.73
C SER A 479 6.83 -34.97 -24.91
N GLY A 480 7.48 -36.07 -25.23
CA GLY A 480 7.20 -36.93 -26.36
C GLY A 480 5.89 -37.73 -26.23
N GLN A 481 4.85 -37.05 -25.82
CA GLN A 481 3.45 -37.50 -25.94
C GLN A 481 2.72 -36.41 -26.73
N GLY A 482 2.90 -36.47 -28.05
CA GLY A 482 1.95 -35.87 -28.96
C GLY A 482 0.59 -36.52 -28.70
N PHE A 483 -0.38 -35.70 -28.31
CA PHE A 483 -1.79 -36.07 -28.25
C PHE A 483 -2.17 -36.54 -29.65
N GLY A 484 -2.24 -37.85 -29.85
CA GLY A 484 -2.59 -38.51 -31.11
C GLY A 484 -4.05 -38.95 -31.13
N LEU A 485 -4.63 -39.06 -32.33
CA LEU A 485 -5.96 -39.54 -32.58
C LEU A 485 -6.39 -40.86 -31.86
N PRO A 486 -5.48 -41.70 -31.31
CA PRO A 486 -5.88 -42.89 -30.54
C PRO A 486 -6.43 -42.62 -29.13
N ASP A 487 -6.32 -41.40 -28.61
CA ASP A 487 -6.71 -41.06 -27.22
C ASP A 487 -8.14 -40.50 -27.12
N LEU A 488 -8.94 -40.55 -28.17
CA LEU A 488 -10.36 -40.20 -28.13
C LEU A 488 -11.17 -41.42 -27.68
N PRO A 489 -12.01 -41.32 -26.64
CA PRO A 489 -12.93 -42.39 -26.29
C PRO A 489 -13.97 -42.56 -27.42
N ASN A 490 -14.18 -43.83 -27.83
CA ASN A 490 -15.21 -44.23 -28.77
C ASN A 490 -16.63 -43.96 -28.27
#